data_c81447603dfd2259a4a73c2d2f137d47
#
_entry.id   c81447603dfd2259a4a73c2d2f137d47
#
_cell.length_a   1.000
_cell.length_b   1.000
_cell.length_c   1.000
_cell.angle_alpha   90.00
_cell.angle_beta   90.00
_cell.angle_gamma   90.00
#
_symmetry.space_group_name_H-M   'P 1'
#
loop_
_entity.id
_entity.type
_entity.pdbx_description
1 polymer ?
#
loop_
_entity_poly.entity_id
_entity_poly.type
_entity_poly.pdbx_seq_one_letter_code
_entity_poly.pdbx_strand_id
1 'polypeptide(L)'
;MLLSLLLTGFFTFVELNCENFFDYFHDEGKQDVEYLPESTRHWTKKRYWRKLNNIAQELLSCSNEGIPDMIALCEVENDSVMRDLTKRSLLRNAGYEYLMTSSPDQRGIDVALLYSPFTFAPIRSYPIRVEPIKGMRATRDILYVCGETVSGDTLHLFVVHQPSKFGGETYSRPFRKLVADRVCQSVDSIYAVSPNAKLLIVGDFNDGADGYSLQPYYQHGLQNITKDAQGSNGVKGTYRYKGEWESIDHVLASPYIYNNVSSSSIHSPLFILEDESQYGGYRPRRTYNGMRYQPGYSDHLPLIVRFTF
;
A
#
# COMPACT_ATOMS: atom_id res chain seq x y z
N MET A 1 9.39 -10.70 -40.42
CA MET A 1 9.28 -11.74 -39.38
C MET A 1 9.73 -11.11 -38.06
N LEU A 2 8.80 -10.46 -37.37
CA LEU A 2 9.09 -9.90 -36.05
C LEU A 2 9.19 -11.09 -35.09
N LEU A 3 10.36 -11.26 -34.49
CA LEU A 3 10.53 -12.13 -33.34
C LEU A 3 9.71 -11.49 -32.19
N SER A 4 8.53 -12.08 -31.89
CA SER A 4 7.91 -11.84 -30.59
C SER A 4 8.83 -12.48 -29.55
N LEU A 5 9.70 -11.70 -28.93
CA LEU A 5 10.26 -12.10 -27.65
C LEU A 5 9.06 -12.24 -26.71
N LEU A 6 8.67 -13.48 -26.44
CA LEU A 6 7.85 -13.85 -25.32
C LEU A 6 8.69 -13.49 -24.08
N LEU A 7 8.53 -12.27 -23.58
CA LEU A 7 8.93 -11.89 -22.23
C LEU A 7 8.02 -12.69 -21.29
N THR A 8 8.40 -13.91 -20.98
CA THR A 8 7.83 -14.71 -19.89
C THR A 8 8.36 -14.17 -18.56
N GLY A 9 8.21 -12.86 -18.35
CA GLY A 9 8.53 -12.20 -17.10
C GLY A 9 7.32 -12.19 -16.18
N PHE A 10 7.54 -12.37 -14.89
CA PHE A 10 6.50 -12.14 -13.90
C PHE A 10 6.22 -10.64 -13.78
N PHE A 11 4.94 -10.29 -13.68
CA PHE A 11 4.53 -8.97 -13.26
C PHE A 11 4.65 -8.90 -11.73
N THR A 12 5.51 -8.01 -11.24
CA THR A 12 5.80 -7.87 -9.80
C THR A 12 5.05 -6.68 -9.24
N PHE A 13 4.15 -6.95 -8.33
CA PHE A 13 3.38 -5.96 -7.58
C PHE A 13 3.85 -5.90 -6.13
N VAL A 14 4.03 -4.68 -5.59
CA VAL A 14 4.40 -4.43 -4.20
C VAL A 14 3.33 -3.58 -3.53
N GLU A 15 3.04 -3.84 -2.28
CA GLU A 15 2.23 -3.00 -1.40
C GLU A 15 3.03 -2.65 -0.16
N LEU A 16 2.94 -1.39 0.30
CA LEU A 16 3.57 -0.91 1.53
C LEU A 16 2.79 0.25 2.16
N ASN A 17 2.43 0.12 3.43
CA ASN A 17 2.13 1.26 4.26
C ASN A 17 3.44 1.91 4.72
N CYS A 18 3.62 3.21 4.43
CA CYS A 18 4.88 3.93 4.63
C CYS A 18 5.08 4.50 6.05
N GLU A 19 4.16 4.26 6.98
CA GLU A 19 4.19 4.85 8.35
C GLU A 19 4.36 6.37 8.33
N ASN A 20 3.26 7.12 8.15
CA ASN A 20 3.25 8.59 8.24
C ASN A 20 4.36 9.26 7.41
N PHE A 21 4.30 9.09 6.10
CA PHE A 21 5.29 9.61 5.18
C PHE A 21 5.03 11.07 4.84
N PHE A 22 5.29 11.94 5.84
CA PHE A 22 5.14 13.39 5.78
C PHE A 22 6.42 14.07 5.34
N ASP A 23 6.28 15.21 4.66
CA ASP A 23 7.39 16.15 4.51
C ASP A 23 7.59 16.97 5.81
N TYR A 24 8.23 18.11 5.77
CA TYR A 24 8.53 18.94 6.96
C TYR A 24 7.89 20.33 6.86
N PHE A 25 6.89 20.49 6.00
CA PHE A 25 6.08 21.69 5.84
C PHE A 25 4.64 21.42 6.31
N HIS A 26 3.95 22.45 6.75
CA HIS A 26 2.55 22.33 7.14
C HIS A 26 1.63 22.49 5.94
N ASP A 27 0.73 21.52 5.77
CA ASP A 27 -0.36 21.61 4.80
C ASP A 27 -1.59 22.28 5.43
N GLU A 28 -2.04 23.39 4.83
CA GLU A 28 -3.17 24.16 5.35
C GLU A 28 -4.43 23.28 5.51
N GLY A 29 -5.02 23.33 6.71
CA GLY A 29 -6.23 22.58 7.04
C GLY A 29 -5.99 21.11 7.44
N LYS A 30 -4.74 20.67 7.54
CA LYS A 30 -4.37 19.32 7.99
C LYS A 30 -3.86 19.31 9.44
N GLN A 31 -3.92 18.16 10.07
CA GLN A 31 -3.44 17.92 11.45
C GLN A 31 -2.06 17.25 11.41
N ASP A 32 -1.11 17.83 10.68
CA ASP A 32 0.25 17.36 10.45
C ASP A 32 1.30 18.04 11.35
N VAL A 33 0.87 18.92 12.25
CA VAL A 33 1.75 19.75 13.09
C VAL A 33 2.78 18.95 13.89
N GLU A 34 2.53 17.67 14.16
CA GLU A 34 3.52 16.81 14.83
C GLU A 34 4.69 16.40 13.93
N TYR A 35 4.54 16.58 12.60
CA TYR A 35 5.57 16.33 11.59
C TYR A 35 6.28 17.60 11.12
N LEU A 36 6.38 18.61 12.00
CA LEU A 36 7.13 19.84 11.74
C LEU A 36 8.45 19.85 12.51
N PRO A 37 9.45 20.63 12.06
CA PRO A 37 10.74 20.75 12.73
C PRO A 37 10.64 21.23 14.18
N GLU A 38 9.67 22.11 14.48
CA GLU A 38 9.42 22.72 15.78
C GLU A 38 8.58 21.84 16.71
N SER A 39 8.00 20.77 16.19
CA SER A 39 7.17 19.83 16.96
C SER A 39 7.99 19.03 17.97
N THR A 40 7.29 18.36 18.88
CA THR A 40 7.91 17.44 19.85
C THR A 40 8.60 16.25 19.17
N ARG A 41 8.20 15.90 17.96
CA ARG A 41 8.87 14.88 17.14
C ARG A 41 10.13 15.40 16.46
N HIS A 42 10.32 16.72 16.37
CA HIS A 42 11.43 17.35 15.65
C HIS A 42 11.62 16.79 14.25
N TRP A 43 10.55 16.79 13.45
CA TRP A 43 10.56 16.22 12.09
C TRP A 43 11.27 17.17 11.14
N THR A 44 12.61 17.16 11.19
CA THR A 44 13.47 18.05 10.40
C THR A 44 13.64 17.55 8.97
N LYS A 45 14.06 18.47 8.07
CA LYS A 45 14.48 18.15 6.71
C LYS A 45 15.42 16.94 6.64
N LYS A 46 16.39 16.82 7.57
CA LYS A 46 17.32 15.69 7.61
C LYS A 46 16.61 14.37 7.90
N ARG A 47 15.61 14.35 8.78
CA ARG A 47 14.81 13.15 9.12
C ARG A 47 13.91 12.75 7.96
N TYR A 48 13.26 13.72 7.33
CA TYR A 48 12.47 13.50 6.12
C TYR A 48 13.29 12.84 5.00
N TRP A 49 14.43 13.43 4.61
CA TRP A 49 15.29 12.87 3.56
C TRP A 49 15.88 11.49 3.93
N ARG A 50 16.07 11.22 5.21
CA ARG A 50 16.46 9.88 5.68
C ARG A 50 15.32 8.89 5.47
N LYS A 51 14.10 9.21 5.90
CA LYS A 51 12.90 8.39 5.71
C LYS A 51 12.65 8.13 4.22
N LEU A 52 12.70 9.17 3.41
CA LEU A 52 12.53 9.11 1.96
C LEU A 52 13.49 8.09 1.31
N ASN A 53 14.77 8.15 1.64
CA ASN A 53 15.75 7.23 1.08
C ASN A 53 15.65 5.82 1.70
N ASN A 54 15.21 5.69 2.93
CA ASN A 54 14.93 4.39 3.53
C ASN A 54 13.76 3.69 2.81
N ILE A 55 12.63 4.37 2.61
CA ILE A 55 11.51 3.84 1.81
C ILE A 55 11.98 3.49 0.39
N ALA A 56 12.73 4.36 -0.26
CA ALA A 56 13.25 4.08 -1.60
C ALA A 56 14.17 2.83 -1.63
N GLN A 57 15.04 2.66 -0.63
CA GLN A 57 15.89 1.48 -0.48
C GLN A 57 15.06 0.20 -0.26
N GLU A 58 14.05 0.27 0.59
CA GLU A 58 13.13 -0.83 0.87
C GLU A 58 12.40 -1.28 -0.40
N LEU A 59 11.81 -0.35 -1.14
CA LEU A 59 11.11 -0.62 -2.39
C LEU A 59 12.03 -1.21 -3.47
N LEU A 60 13.26 -0.70 -3.61
CA LEU A 60 14.25 -1.25 -4.53
C LEU A 60 14.65 -2.69 -4.17
N SER A 61 14.64 -3.03 -2.88
CA SER A 61 14.99 -4.39 -2.42
C SER A 61 13.87 -5.42 -2.62
N CYS A 62 12.66 -5.01 -3.00
CA CYS A 62 11.53 -5.91 -3.22
C CYS A 62 11.63 -6.73 -4.52
N SER A 63 12.60 -6.44 -5.38
CA SER A 63 12.85 -7.22 -6.59
C SER A 63 14.32 -7.54 -6.73
N ASN A 64 14.62 -8.80 -7.10
CA ASN A 64 15.99 -9.26 -7.36
C ASN A 64 16.37 -9.10 -8.85
N GLU A 65 15.39 -8.93 -9.73
CA GLU A 65 15.55 -8.95 -11.19
C GLU A 65 15.05 -7.63 -11.83
N GLY A 66 15.53 -6.51 -11.30
CA GLY A 66 15.12 -5.18 -11.76
C GLY A 66 14.32 -4.40 -10.71
N ILE A 67 13.28 -3.73 -11.14
CA ILE A 67 12.36 -2.97 -10.27
C ILE A 67 10.96 -3.59 -10.31
N PRO A 68 10.14 -3.49 -9.24
CA PRO A 68 8.73 -3.86 -9.30
C PRO A 68 7.99 -3.10 -10.42
N ASP A 69 7.03 -3.75 -11.06
CA ASP A 69 6.23 -3.12 -12.14
C ASP A 69 5.28 -2.08 -11.58
N MET A 70 4.70 -2.37 -10.42
CA MET A 70 3.80 -1.48 -9.69
C MET A 70 4.05 -1.54 -8.19
N ILE A 71 3.83 -0.40 -7.52
CA ILE A 71 3.94 -0.29 -6.06
C ILE A 71 2.78 0.55 -5.54
N ALA A 72 1.89 -0.06 -4.74
CA ALA A 72 0.87 0.66 -4.00
C ALA A 72 1.43 1.14 -2.66
N LEU A 73 1.19 2.40 -2.32
CA LEU A 73 1.64 3.01 -1.09
C LEU A 73 0.46 3.55 -0.28
N CYS A 74 0.49 3.31 1.03
CA CYS A 74 -0.41 3.92 2.00
C CYS A 74 0.37 4.89 2.92
N GLU A 75 -0.35 5.84 3.53
CA GLU A 75 0.19 6.86 4.43
C GLU A 75 1.21 7.81 3.76
N VAL A 76 0.97 8.19 2.52
CA VAL A 76 1.73 9.22 1.82
C VAL A 76 1.00 10.56 1.98
N GLU A 77 1.73 11.63 2.27
CA GLU A 77 1.12 12.93 2.54
C GLU A 77 0.61 13.63 1.28
N ASN A 78 1.49 13.95 0.34
CA ASN A 78 1.17 14.84 -0.77
C ASN A 78 2.03 14.61 -2.03
N ASP A 79 1.73 15.38 -3.08
CA ASP A 79 2.44 15.35 -4.37
C ASP A 79 3.94 15.66 -4.22
N SER A 80 4.31 16.54 -3.28
CA SER A 80 5.73 16.88 -3.04
C SER A 80 6.52 15.68 -2.55
N VAL A 81 5.95 14.88 -1.63
CA VAL A 81 6.55 13.64 -1.14
C VAL A 81 6.73 12.63 -2.27
N MET A 82 5.70 12.44 -3.11
CA MET A 82 5.77 11.51 -4.24
C MET A 82 6.77 11.93 -5.30
N ARG A 83 6.84 13.22 -5.61
CA ARG A 83 7.85 13.78 -6.52
C ARG A 83 9.26 13.61 -5.97
N ASP A 84 9.48 13.89 -4.68
CA ASP A 84 10.78 13.69 -4.05
C ASP A 84 11.17 12.21 -4.06
N LEU A 85 10.21 11.31 -3.77
CA LEU A 85 10.44 9.87 -3.80
C LEU A 85 10.85 9.38 -5.21
N THR A 86 10.11 9.76 -6.24
CA THR A 86 10.33 9.25 -7.59
C THR A 86 11.47 9.95 -8.34
N LYS A 87 11.70 11.24 -8.09
CA LYS A 87 12.63 12.05 -8.91
C LYS A 87 13.90 12.47 -8.16
N ARG A 88 13.95 12.35 -6.82
CA ARG A 88 15.09 12.87 -6.03
C ARG A 88 15.70 11.87 -5.05
N SER A 89 14.99 10.77 -4.74
CA SER A 89 15.48 9.72 -3.85
C SER A 89 16.40 8.72 -4.57
N LEU A 90 16.66 7.58 -3.93
CA LEU A 90 17.34 6.45 -4.56
C LEU A 90 16.52 5.87 -5.74
N LEU A 91 15.20 6.11 -5.81
CA LEU A 91 14.34 5.67 -6.92
C LEU A 91 14.47 6.55 -8.19
N ARG A 92 15.19 7.68 -8.16
CA ARG A 92 15.23 8.66 -9.26
C ARG A 92 15.62 8.08 -10.62
N ASN A 93 16.37 6.99 -10.66
CA ASN A 93 16.80 6.32 -11.88
C ASN A 93 15.91 5.13 -12.26
N ALA A 94 14.90 4.80 -11.47
CA ALA A 94 13.98 3.70 -11.73
C ALA A 94 12.92 4.06 -12.79
N GLY A 95 12.74 5.35 -13.08
CA GLY A 95 11.81 5.80 -14.13
C GLY A 95 10.34 5.71 -13.75
N TYR A 96 10.01 5.55 -12.47
CA TYR A 96 8.62 5.52 -12.04
C TYR A 96 7.88 6.82 -12.30
N GLU A 97 6.63 6.66 -12.75
CA GLU A 97 5.57 7.66 -12.66
C GLU A 97 4.61 7.26 -11.52
N TYR A 98 3.74 8.20 -11.10
CA TYR A 98 2.82 7.93 -10.01
C TYR A 98 1.44 8.56 -10.21
N LEU A 99 0.46 7.99 -9.53
CA LEU A 99 -0.90 8.51 -9.35
C LEU A 99 -1.17 8.51 -7.84
N MET A 100 -1.89 9.52 -7.34
CA MET A 100 -2.26 9.59 -5.93
C MET A 100 -3.61 10.26 -5.74
N THR A 101 -4.20 10.07 -4.57
CA THR A 101 -5.39 10.81 -4.13
C THR A 101 -5.00 12.12 -3.45
N SER A 102 -5.99 12.99 -3.27
CA SER A 102 -5.95 14.13 -2.35
C SER A 102 -7.27 14.15 -1.60
N SER A 103 -7.27 13.48 -0.46
CA SER A 103 -8.47 13.13 0.29
C SER A 103 -8.80 14.15 1.38
N PRO A 104 -10.04 14.12 1.93
CA PRO A 104 -10.43 14.95 3.05
C PRO A 104 -9.92 14.43 4.40
N ASP A 105 -9.09 13.41 4.43
CA ASP A 105 -8.50 12.91 5.67
C ASP A 105 -7.81 14.05 6.42
N GLN A 106 -8.18 14.22 7.70
CA GLN A 106 -7.69 15.34 8.50
C GLN A 106 -6.22 15.20 8.88
N ARG A 107 -5.68 13.98 8.95
CA ARG A 107 -4.24 13.77 9.18
C ARG A 107 -3.40 14.26 8.01
N GLY A 108 -3.97 14.30 6.78
CA GLY A 108 -3.24 14.64 5.58
C GLY A 108 -2.49 13.46 4.97
N ILE A 109 -2.99 12.24 5.16
CA ILE A 109 -2.42 11.05 4.52
C ILE A 109 -3.32 10.53 3.42
N ASP A 110 -2.70 10.01 2.38
CA ASP A 110 -3.35 9.53 1.17
C ASP A 110 -2.81 8.17 0.72
N VAL A 111 -3.30 7.68 -0.40
CA VAL A 111 -2.80 6.49 -1.08
C VAL A 111 -2.23 6.87 -2.43
N ALA A 112 -1.21 6.14 -2.86
CA ALA A 112 -0.55 6.36 -4.13
C ALA A 112 -0.23 5.04 -4.85
N LEU A 113 -0.03 5.13 -6.16
CA LEU A 113 0.45 4.06 -7.01
C LEU A 113 1.65 4.54 -7.81
N LEU A 114 2.82 3.93 -7.61
CA LEU A 114 3.93 4.02 -8.54
C LEU A 114 3.77 2.95 -9.61
N TYR A 115 4.13 3.27 -10.83
CA TYR A 115 4.12 2.30 -11.93
C TYR A 115 5.29 2.55 -12.89
N SER A 116 5.78 1.46 -13.48
CA SER A 116 6.75 1.53 -14.57
C SER A 116 6.00 1.81 -15.88
N PRO A 117 6.25 2.93 -16.57
CA PRO A 117 5.61 3.21 -17.85
C PRO A 117 6.02 2.25 -18.98
N PHE A 118 7.03 1.39 -18.73
CA PHE A 118 7.44 0.33 -19.66
C PHE A 118 6.54 -0.91 -19.59
N THR A 119 5.85 -1.13 -18.46
CA THR A 119 5.05 -2.34 -18.23
C THR A 119 3.58 -2.05 -17.97
N PHE A 120 3.23 -0.79 -17.72
CA PHE A 120 1.84 -0.36 -17.51
C PHE A 120 1.59 1.05 -18.05
N ALA A 121 0.49 1.21 -18.80
CA ALA A 121 0.00 2.48 -19.32
C ALA A 121 -1.37 2.81 -18.74
N PRO A 122 -1.50 3.79 -17.82
CA PRO A 122 -2.80 4.22 -17.30
C PRO A 122 -3.68 4.79 -18.41
N ILE A 123 -4.93 4.33 -18.50
CA ILE A 123 -5.98 4.85 -19.40
C ILE A 123 -6.86 5.83 -18.64
N ARG A 124 -7.19 5.52 -17.39
CA ARG A 124 -8.07 6.33 -16.54
C ARG A 124 -7.74 6.14 -15.07
N SER A 125 -7.75 7.23 -14.31
CA SER A 125 -7.65 7.21 -12.86
C SER A 125 -8.54 8.28 -12.24
N TYR A 126 -9.09 8.01 -11.07
CA TYR A 126 -9.85 8.98 -10.27
C TYR A 126 -9.95 8.52 -8.81
N PRO A 127 -10.11 9.47 -7.88
CA PRO A 127 -10.43 9.16 -6.50
C PRO A 127 -11.91 8.76 -6.37
N ILE A 128 -12.18 7.73 -5.57
CA ILE A 128 -13.54 7.37 -5.17
C ILE A 128 -13.74 7.85 -3.74
N ARG A 129 -14.59 8.86 -3.58
CA ARG A 129 -14.90 9.45 -2.28
C ARG A 129 -15.67 8.48 -1.39
N VAL A 130 -15.25 8.40 -0.13
CA VAL A 130 -15.97 7.70 0.94
C VAL A 130 -16.64 8.75 1.84
N GLU A 131 -17.95 8.93 1.67
CA GLU A 131 -18.70 9.85 2.51
C GLU A 131 -18.83 9.29 3.92
N PRO A 132 -18.41 10.05 4.96
CA PRO A 132 -18.41 9.54 6.32
C PRO A 132 -19.83 9.35 6.88
N ILE A 133 -20.05 8.26 7.59
CA ILE A 133 -21.27 8.02 8.36
C ILE A 133 -21.15 8.59 9.78
N LYS A 134 -22.25 8.61 10.55
CA LYS A 134 -22.28 9.13 11.91
C LYS A 134 -21.17 8.52 12.78
N GLY A 135 -20.34 9.37 13.38
CA GLY A 135 -19.21 8.99 14.23
C GLY A 135 -17.90 8.71 13.48
N MET A 136 -17.94 8.61 12.17
CA MET A 136 -16.74 8.47 11.34
C MET A 136 -16.13 9.85 11.04
N ARG A 137 -14.81 9.96 11.14
CA ARG A 137 -14.07 11.12 10.61
C ARG A 137 -13.97 11.00 9.09
N ALA A 138 -13.75 12.11 8.40
CA ALA A 138 -13.36 12.08 7.01
C ALA A 138 -12.13 11.16 6.84
N THR A 139 -12.15 10.33 5.82
CA THR A 139 -11.13 9.30 5.58
C THR A 139 -10.50 9.46 4.20
N ARG A 140 -9.50 8.62 3.92
CA ARG A 140 -8.84 8.56 2.63
C ARG A 140 -9.81 8.16 1.54
N ASP A 141 -9.64 8.76 0.38
CA ASP A 141 -10.29 8.31 -0.84
C ASP A 141 -9.66 6.99 -1.30
N ILE A 142 -10.41 6.22 -2.06
CA ILE A 142 -9.90 5.04 -2.75
C ILE A 142 -9.33 5.51 -4.09
N LEU A 143 -8.09 5.15 -4.42
CA LEU A 143 -7.54 5.41 -5.75
C LEU A 143 -7.97 4.29 -6.69
N TYR A 144 -8.75 4.63 -7.70
CA TYR A 144 -9.03 3.73 -8.81
C TYR A 144 -8.14 4.05 -10.00
N VAL A 145 -7.57 3.01 -10.60
CA VAL A 145 -6.77 3.10 -11.82
C VAL A 145 -7.19 1.98 -12.77
N CYS A 146 -7.39 2.32 -14.03
CA CYS A 146 -7.56 1.37 -15.12
C CYS A 146 -6.49 1.63 -16.17
N GLY A 147 -5.81 0.61 -16.63
CA GLY A 147 -4.74 0.75 -17.62
C GLY A 147 -4.44 -0.55 -18.32
N GLU A 148 -3.54 -0.47 -19.29
CA GLU A 148 -3.08 -1.59 -20.09
C GLU A 148 -1.70 -2.05 -19.64
N THR A 149 -1.53 -3.35 -19.47
CA THR A 149 -0.24 -3.96 -19.16
C THR A 149 0.54 -4.25 -20.43
N VAL A 150 1.83 -4.53 -20.31
CA VAL A 150 2.71 -4.87 -21.44
C VAL A 150 2.21 -6.09 -22.24
N SER A 151 1.39 -6.97 -21.64
CA SER A 151 0.75 -8.10 -22.33
C SER A 151 -0.46 -7.70 -23.17
N GLY A 152 -0.91 -6.44 -23.12
CA GLY A 152 -2.12 -5.94 -23.78
C GLY A 152 -3.39 -6.18 -22.97
N ASP A 153 -3.25 -6.59 -21.71
CA ASP A 153 -4.39 -6.83 -20.83
C ASP A 153 -4.82 -5.58 -20.09
N THR A 154 -6.13 -5.36 -20.01
CA THR A 154 -6.69 -4.31 -19.17
C THR A 154 -6.71 -4.75 -17.71
N LEU A 155 -6.04 -4.00 -16.85
CA LEU A 155 -6.03 -4.16 -15.39
C LEU A 155 -6.83 -3.05 -14.72
N HIS A 156 -7.72 -3.42 -13.81
CA HIS A 156 -8.41 -2.51 -12.89
C HIS A 156 -7.80 -2.64 -11.50
N LEU A 157 -7.35 -1.54 -10.93
CA LEU A 157 -6.68 -1.49 -9.63
C LEU A 157 -7.39 -0.52 -8.70
N PHE A 158 -7.58 -0.94 -7.45
CA PHE A 158 -8.02 -0.09 -6.35
C PHE A 158 -6.94 -0.09 -5.27
N VAL A 159 -6.44 1.08 -4.90
CA VAL A 159 -5.56 1.23 -3.73
C VAL A 159 -6.41 1.77 -2.59
N VAL A 160 -6.40 1.07 -1.46
CA VAL A 160 -7.23 1.38 -0.29
C VAL A 160 -6.37 1.55 0.96
N HIS A 161 -6.78 2.46 1.83
CA HIS A 161 -6.31 2.49 3.22
C HIS A 161 -7.52 2.66 4.12
N GLN A 162 -8.02 1.55 4.65
CA GLN A 162 -9.23 1.52 5.46
C GLN A 162 -9.02 2.15 6.84
N PRO A 163 -10.08 2.65 7.50
CA PRO A 163 -9.99 3.20 8.86
C PRO A 163 -9.40 2.20 9.85
N SER A 164 -8.45 2.68 10.68
CA SER A 164 -7.80 1.87 11.69
C SER A 164 -8.78 1.40 12.79
N LYS A 165 -8.34 0.47 13.64
CA LYS A 165 -9.09 -0.02 14.82
C LYS A 165 -9.16 1.01 15.95
N PHE A 166 -8.89 2.29 15.69
CA PHE A 166 -8.95 3.36 16.68
C PHE A 166 -10.35 3.47 17.30
N GLY A 167 -10.41 3.57 18.63
CA GLY A 167 -11.67 3.55 19.37
C GLY A 167 -12.23 2.14 19.64
N GLY A 168 -11.53 1.11 19.16
CA GLY A 168 -11.87 -0.30 19.35
C GLY A 168 -12.49 -0.94 18.11
N GLU A 169 -12.34 -2.25 18.00
CA GLU A 169 -12.76 -3.06 16.85
C GLU A 169 -14.25 -2.89 16.53
N THR A 170 -15.12 -3.05 17.53
CA THR A 170 -16.58 -2.97 17.34
C THR A 170 -17.02 -1.58 16.86
N TYR A 171 -16.37 -0.53 17.35
CA TYR A 171 -16.67 0.85 16.96
C TYR A 171 -16.23 1.17 15.53
N SER A 172 -15.04 0.76 15.15
CA SER A 172 -14.42 1.09 13.86
C SER A 172 -14.82 0.17 12.70
N ARG A 173 -15.31 -1.03 13.00
CA ARG A 173 -15.74 -2.04 12.01
C ARG A 173 -16.72 -1.52 10.94
N PRO A 174 -17.80 -0.78 11.28
CA PRO A 174 -18.70 -0.23 10.27
C PRO A 174 -18.03 0.73 9.28
N PHE A 175 -16.98 1.43 9.72
CA PHE A 175 -16.26 2.39 8.89
C PHE A 175 -15.41 1.67 7.84
N ARG A 176 -14.73 0.57 8.22
CA ARG A 176 -14.00 -0.27 7.26
C ARG A 176 -14.95 -0.94 6.27
N LYS A 177 -16.09 -1.46 6.78
CA LYS A 177 -17.12 -2.05 5.89
C LYS A 177 -17.64 -1.06 4.86
N LEU A 178 -17.84 0.21 5.24
CA LEU A 178 -18.29 1.25 4.31
C LEU A 178 -17.30 1.44 3.14
N VAL A 179 -15.99 1.43 3.42
CA VAL A 179 -14.96 1.50 2.38
C VAL A 179 -15.03 0.27 1.47
N ALA A 180 -15.15 -0.93 2.07
CA ALA A 180 -15.28 -2.18 1.33
C ALA A 180 -16.51 -2.18 0.42
N ASP A 181 -17.69 -1.80 0.95
CA ASP A 181 -18.93 -1.70 0.17
C ASP A 181 -18.79 -0.71 -1.00
N ARG A 182 -18.05 0.38 -0.80
CA ARG A 182 -17.84 1.39 -1.85
C ARG A 182 -16.94 0.86 -2.99
N VAL A 183 -15.91 0.08 -2.65
CA VAL A 183 -15.12 -0.63 -3.67
C VAL A 183 -15.96 -1.66 -4.39
N CYS A 184 -16.72 -2.47 -3.66
CA CYS A 184 -17.56 -3.53 -4.22
C CYS A 184 -18.62 -3.00 -5.21
N GLN A 185 -19.23 -1.84 -4.94
CA GLN A 185 -20.11 -1.16 -5.91
C GLN A 185 -19.41 -0.86 -7.24
N SER A 186 -18.14 -0.47 -7.18
CA SER A 186 -17.35 -0.21 -8.38
C SER A 186 -16.95 -1.51 -9.09
N VAL A 187 -16.62 -2.55 -8.34
CA VAL A 187 -16.36 -3.91 -8.85
C VAL A 187 -17.56 -4.46 -9.60
N ASP A 188 -18.78 -4.36 -9.01
CA ASP A 188 -20.02 -4.79 -9.66
C ASP A 188 -20.26 -4.04 -10.98
N SER A 189 -19.99 -2.74 -10.99
CA SER A 189 -20.13 -1.92 -12.20
C SER A 189 -19.14 -2.35 -13.31
N ILE A 190 -17.94 -2.76 -12.94
CA ILE A 190 -16.95 -3.30 -13.88
C ILE A 190 -17.38 -4.66 -14.37
N TYR A 191 -17.79 -5.58 -13.50
CA TYR A 191 -18.23 -6.93 -13.87
C TYR A 191 -19.51 -6.93 -14.71
N ALA A 192 -20.39 -5.94 -14.53
CA ALA A 192 -21.56 -5.78 -15.38
C ALA A 192 -21.21 -5.51 -16.86
N VAL A 193 -20.06 -4.89 -17.11
CA VAL A 193 -19.56 -4.59 -18.47
C VAL A 193 -18.57 -5.67 -18.94
N SER A 194 -17.72 -6.15 -18.05
CA SER A 194 -16.68 -7.14 -18.33
C SER A 194 -16.65 -8.22 -17.23
N PRO A 195 -17.44 -9.31 -17.37
CA PRO A 195 -17.54 -10.35 -16.33
C PRO A 195 -16.21 -11.02 -15.95
N ASN A 196 -15.24 -11.01 -16.84
CA ASN A 196 -13.90 -11.58 -16.64
C ASN A 196 -12.83 -10.50 -16.43
N ALA A 197 -13.21 -9.31 -16.00
CA ALA A 197 -12.26 -8.22 -15.76
C ALA A 197 -11.15 -8.65 -14.79
N LYS A 198 -9.92 -8.20 -15.08
CA LYS A 198 -8.75 -8.42 -14.25
C LYS A 198 -8.71 -7.30 -13.22
N LEU A 199 -8.94 -7.65 -11.94
CA LEU A 199 -9.02 -6.70 -10.83
C LEU A 199 -8.01 -7.03 -9.75
N LEU A 200 -7.42 -5.98 -9.17
CA LEU A 200 -6.65 -6.01 -7.92
C LEU A 200 -7.21 -4.96 -6.97
N ILE A 201 -7.40 -5.34 -5.69
CA ILE A 201 -7.66 -4.41 -4.59
C ILE A 201 -6.52 -4.60 -3.59
N VAL A 202 -5.79 -3.51 -3.32
CA VAL A 202 -4.53 -3.58 -2.57
C VAL A 202 -4.45 -2.48 -1.53
N GLY A 203 -3.72 -2.71 -0.46
CA GLY A 203 -3.42 -1.71 0.55
C GLY A 203 -3.56 -2.21 1.98
N ASP A 204 -3.63 -1.26 2.91
CA ASP A 204 -3.86 -1.51 4.33
C ASP A 204 -5.38 -1.57 4.62
N PHE A 205 -5.87 -2.76 4.91
CA PHE A 205 -7.27 -3.01 5.26
C PHE A 205 -7.56 -2.81 6.75
N ASN A 206 -6.51 -2.66 7.58
CA ASN A 206 -6.63 -2.57 9.02
C ASN A 206 -7.47 -3.71 9.64
N ASP A 207 -7.49 -4.87 8.97
CA ASP A 207 -8.21 -6.07 9.39
C ASP A 207 -7.51 -7.33 8.85
N GLY A 208 -7.63 -8.46 9.53
CA GLY A 208 -7.04 -9.72 9.09
C GLY A 208 -7.82 -10.35 7.92
N ALA A 209 -7.22 -11.34 7.26
CA ALA A 209 -7.79 -12.02 6.09
C ALA A 209 -9.19 -12.58 6.30
N ASP A 210 -9.52 -13.06 7.51
CA ASP A 210 -10.85 -13.56 7.88
C ASP A 210 -11.70 -12.47 8.54
N GLY A 211 -11.22 -11.21 8.56
CA GLY A 211 -11.86 -10.08 9.18
C GLY A 211 -13.20 -9.70 8.55
N TYR A 212 -14.03 -9.03 9.33
CA TYR A 212 -15.38 -8.63 8.92
C TYR A 212 -15.36 -7.70 7.69
N SER A 213 -14.39 -6.83 7.59
CA SER A 213 -14.30 -5.86 6.49
C SER A 213 -13.84 -6.47 5.16
N LEU A 214 -13.28 -7.68 5.17
CA LEU A 214 -12.90 -8.38 3.95
C LEU A 214 -14.06 -9.23 3.37
N GLN A 215 -15.07 -9.57 4.16
CA GLN A 215 -16.20 -10.40 3.72
C GLN A 215 -16.93 -9.83 2.49
N PRO A 216 -17.19 -8.49 2.37
CA PRO A 216 -17.82 -7.97 1.16
C PRO A 216 -17.04 -8.30 -0.11
N TYR A 217 -15.72 -8.20 -0.09
CA TYR A 217 -14.87 -8.49 -1.26
C TYR A 217 -15.01 -9.96 -1.69
N TYR A 218 -14.99 -10.88 -0.72
CA TYR A 218 -15.16 -12.33 -1.00
C TYR A 218 -16.54 -12.64 -1.59
N GLN A 219 -17.59 -11.98 -1.09
CA GLN A 219 -18.95 -12.11 -1.61
C GLN A 219 -19.09 -11.62 -3.05
N HIS A 220 -18.20 -10.71 -3.50
CA HIS A 220 -18.14 -10.20 -4.87
C HIS A 220 -17.11 -10.96 -5.74
N GLY A 221 -16.70 -12.16 -5.31
CA GLY A 221 -15.86 -13.07 -6.09
C GLY A 221 -14.36 -12.77 -6.07
N LEU A 222 -13.91 -11.84 -5.24
CA LEU A 222 -12.49 -11.55 -5.07
C LEU A 222 -11.84 -12.55 -4.11
N GLN A 223 -10.57 -12.86 -4.32
CA GLN A 223 -9.82 -13.82 -3.52
C GLN A 223 -8.55 -13.18 -2.97
N ASN A 224 -8.21 -13.47 -1.71
CA ASN A 224 -7.01 -12.93 -1.09
C ASN A 224 -5.78 -13.75 -1.45
N ILE A 225 -4.89 -13.18 -2.27
CA ILE A 225 -3.66 -13.83 -2.73
C ILE A 225 -2.51 -13.74 -1.74
N THR A 226 -2.63 -12.92 -0.72
CA THR A 226 -1.62 -12.73 0.34
C THR A 226 -2.02 -13.30 1.69
N LYS A 227 -3.16 -14.03 1.76
CA LYS A 227 -3.69 -14.62 3.00
C LYS A 227 -2.65 -15.44 3.77
N ASP A 228 -1.87 -16.26 3.06
CA ASP A 228 -0.88 -17.16 3.63
C ASP A 228 0.56 -16.67 3.40
N ALA A 229 0.74 -15.40 3.02
CA ALA A 229 2.05 -14.83 2.80
C ALA A 229 2.86 -14.80 4.10
N GLN A 230 4.11 -15.22 4.01
CA GLN A 230 5.06 -15.22 5.12
C GLN A 230 6.37 -14.56 4.69
N GLY A 231 7.10 -14.05 5.67
CA GLY A 231 8.44 -13.52 5.47
C GLY A 231 9.53 -14.47 5.94
N SER A 232 10.77 -14.04 5.77
CA SER A 232 11.95 -14.66 6.41
C SER A 232 12.10 -14.21 7.87
N ASN A 233 13.07 -14.77 8.58
CA ASN A 233 13.44 -14.34 9.93
C ASN A 233 12.32 -14.44 10.99
N GLY A 234 11.38 -15.39 10.80
CA GLY A 234 10.26 -15.60 11.73
C GLY A 234 9.11 -14.60 11.59
N VAL A 235 9.10 -13.80 10.51
CA VAL A 235 8.01 -12.88 10.18
C VAL A 235 6.80 -13.66 9.68
N LYS A 236 5.64 -13.42 10.30
CA LYS A 236 4.37 -14.12 10.00
C LYS A 236 3.22 -13.17 9.62
N GLY A 237 3.47 -11.88 9.53
CA GLY A 237 2.50 -10.86 9.19
C GLY A 237 3.19 -9.58 8.76
N THR A 238 2.44 -8.64 8.21
CA THR A 238 2.97 -7.36 7.73
C THR A 238 3.14 -6.34 8.85
N TYR A 239 2.42 -6.50 9.94
CA TYR A 239 2.41 -5.60 11.09
C TYR A 239 2.65 -6.39 12.38
N ARG A 240 3.31 -5.76 13.37
CA ARG A 240 3.53 -6.40 14.68
C ARG A 240 3.04 -5.53 15.82
N TYR A 241 2.11 -6.09 16.60
CA TYR A 241 1.53 -5.42 17.76
C TYR A 241 1.66 -6.27 19.02
N LYS A 242 2.28 -5.73 20.08
CA LYS A 242 2.48 -6.41 21.38
C LYS A 242 3.08 -7.83 21.26
N GLY A 243 4.02 -7.99 20.33
CA GLY A 243 4.72 -9.27 20.12
C GLY A 243 4.01 -10.22 19.16
N GLU A 244 2.78 -9.96 18.77
CA GLU A 244 2.03 -10.77 17.82
C GLU A 244 2.11 -10.19 16.41
N TRP A 245 2.27 -11.07 15.41
CA TRP A 245 2.22 -10.70 14.00
C TRP A 245 0.78 -10.69 13.51
N GLU A 246 0.39 -9.63 12.84
CA GLU A 246 -0.88 -9.47 12.15
C GLU A 246 -0.63 -9.19 10.66
N SER A 247 -1.36 -9.86 9.75
CA SER A 247 -1.43 -9.47 8.34
C SER A 247 -2.67 -8.61 8.17
N ILE A 248 -2.48 -7.30 8.07
CA ILE A 248 -3.56 -6.31 7.91
C ILE A 248 -3.47 -5.59 6.56
N ASP A 249 -2.37 -5.78 5.86
CA ASP A 249 -2.17 -5.39 4.48
C ASP A 249 -2.49 -6.59 3.57
N HIS A 250 -3.20 -6.37 2.48
CA HIS A 250 -3.65 -7.45 1.60
C HIS A 250 -3.62 -7.07 0.13
N VAL A 251 -3.54 -8.09 -0.70
CA VAL A 251 -3.80 -8.02 -2.14
C VAL A 251 -4.92 -8.99 -2.47
N LEU A 252 -6.06 -8.45 -2.88
CA LEU A 252 -7.21 -9.23 -3.34
C LEU A 252 -7.26 -9.19 -4.86
N ALA A 253 -7.64 -10.28 -5.49
CA ALA A 253 -7.63 -10.42 -6.94
C ALA A 253 -8.92 -11.04 -7.48
N SER A 254 -9.27 -10.69 -8.72
CA SER A 254 -10.27 -11.44 -9.51
C SER A 254 -9.79 -12.86 -9.78
N PRO A 255 -10.70 -13.80 -10.10
CA PRO A 255 -10.34 -15.21 -10.29
C PRO A 255 -9.25 -15.43 -11.33
N TYR A 256 -9.24 -14.65 -12.42
CA TYR A 256 -8.20 -14.79 -13.44
C TYR A 256 -6.80 -14.53 -12.87
N ILE A 257 -6.61 -13.38 -12.18
CA ILE A 257 -5.31 -13.05 -11.60
C ILE A 257 -4.95 -14.06 -10.50
N TYR A 258 -5.89 -14.40 -9.62
CA TYR A 258 -5.69 -15.37 -8.54
C TYR A 258 -5.12 -16.71 -9.07
N ASN A 259 -5.68 -17.23 -10.15
CA ASN A 259 -5.25 -18.49 -10.75
C ASN A 259 -3.88 -18.42 -11.47
N ASN A 260 -3.38 -17.21 -11.73
CA ASN A 260 -2.08 -16.96 -12.38
C ASN A 260 -1.02 -16.39 -11.42
N VAL A 261 -1.28 -16.42 -10.12
CA VAL A 261 -0.30 -16.04 -9.10
C VAL A 261 0.80 -17.09 -9.04
N SER A 262 2.04 -16.64 -9.19
CA SER A 262 3.23 -17.49 -9.07
C SER A 262 3.74 -17.52 -7.63
N SER A 263 3.73 -16.38 -6.94
CA SER A 263 4.15 -16.30 -5.54
C SER A 263 3.56 -15.08 -4.83
N SER A 264 3.38 -15.21 -3.52
CA SER A 264 3.14 -14.10 -2.60
C SER A 264 4.03 -14.25 -1.37
N SER A 265 4.57 -13.15 -0.87
CA SER A 265 5.47 -13.16 0.29
C SER A 265 5.50 -11.81 1.00
N ILE A 266 5.92 -11.82 2.26
CA ILE A 266 6.25 -10.62 3.02
C ILE A 266 7.76 -10.38 2.89
N HIS A 267 8.13 -9.21 2.40
CA HIS A 267 9.54 -8.83 2.28
C HIS A 267 10.09 -8.46 3.66
N SER A 268 11.08 -9.20 4.13
CA SER A 268 11.58 -9.04 5.51
C SER A 268 13.09 -9.28 5.65
N PRO A 269 13.92 -8.58 4.84
CA PRO A 269 15.37 -8.63 5.03
C PRO A 269 15.76 -7.97 6.36
N LEU A 270 16.86 -8.39 6.95
CA LEU A 270 17.28 -7.95 8.29
C LEU A 270 17.45 -6.42 8.42
N PHE A 271 17.74 -5.69 7.34
CA PHE A 271 17.98 -4.25 7.42
C PHE A 271 16.68 -3.43 7.70
N ILE A 272 15.50 -3.98 7.36
CA ILE A 272 14.20 -3.35 7.69
C ILE A 272 13.59 -3.91 8.99
N LEU A 273 14.30 -4.81 9.66
CA LEU A 273 13.89 -5.38 10.93
C LEU A 273 14.78 -4.85 12.08
N GLU A 274 14.25 -4.90 13.28
CA GLU A 274 15.01 -4.67 14.50
C GLU A 274 14.64 -5.71 15.57
N ASP A 275 15.54 -5.97 16.51
CA ASP A 275 15.28 -6.88 17.62
C ASP A 275 14.16 -6.34 18.55
N GLU A 276 13.21 -7.19 18.87
CA GLU A 276 12.12 -6.90 19.80
C GLU A 276 12.49 -7.39 21.22
N SER A 277 13.08 -6.52 22.01
CA SER A 277 13.57 -6.88 23.34
C SER A 277 12.47 -7.25 24.34
N GLN A 278 11.26 -6.73 24.19
CA GLN A 278 10.17 -6.95 25.13
C GLN A 278 9.48 -8.30 24.92
N TYR A 279 9.27 -8.70 23.67
CA TYR A 279 8.52 -9.90 23.31
C TYR A 279 9.38 -10.95 22.59
N GLY A 280 10.63 -10.63 22.31
CA GLY A 280 11.56 -11.49 21.57
C GLY A 280 11.33 -11.51 20.05
N GLY A 281 12.33 -11.98 19.31
CA GLY A 281 12.33 -12.03 17.86
C GLY A 281 12.49 -10.67 17.21
N TYR A 282 11.98 -10.54 15.99
CA TYR A 282 12.10 -9.31 15.18
C TYR A 282 10.78 -8.57 15.09
N ARG A 283 10.85 -7.23 14.86
CA ARG A 283 9.74 -6.39 14.47
C ARG A 283 10.16 -5.46 13.32
N PRO A 284 9.22 -4.84 12.59
CA PRO A 284 9.55 -3.81 11.61
C PRO A 284 10.32 -2.66 12.28
N ARG A 285 11.35 -2.18 11.59
CA ARG A 285 12.18 -1.06 12.05
C ARG A 285 11.51 0.25 11.70
N ARG A 286 10.63 0.71 12.58
CA ARG A 286 9.80 1.89 12.42
C ARG A 286 10.55 3.21 12.63
N THR A 287 9.94 4.31 12.20
CA THR A 287 10.53 5.65 12.28
C THR A 287 10.53 6.21 13.71
N TYR A 288 9.54 5.86 14.51
CA TYR A 288 9.46 6.26 15.92
C TYR A 288 9.07 5.09 16.81
N ASN A 289 9.71 5.02 17.97
CA ASN A 289 9.26 4.18 19.08
C ASN A 289 8.72 5.11 20.19
N GLY A 290 7.40 5.28 20.25
CA GLY A 290 6.78 6.36 20.98
C GLY A 290 7.23 7.73 20.45
N MET A 291 7.85 8.55 21.28
CA MET A 291 8.41 9.86 20.89
C MET A 291 9.89 9.79 20.47
N ARG A 292 10.53 8.64 20.65
CA ARG A 292 11.94 8.48 20.32
C ARG A 292 12.11 8.22 18.83
N TYR A 293 12.79 9.14 18.14
CA TYR A 293 13.15 8.97 16.73
C TYR A 293 14.14 7.82 16.54
N GLN A 294 13.86 7.03 15.54
CA GLN A 294 14.74 6.01 14.98
C GLN A 294 14.85 6.23 13.46
N PRO A 295 16.01 6.06 12.84
CA PRO A 295 16.15 6.15 11.39
C PRO A 295 15.62 4.86 10.72
N GLY A 296 14.35 4.56 10.94
CA GLY A 296 13.69 3.35 10.46
C GLY A 296 13.09 3.47 9.05
N TYR A 297 12.31 2.49 8.68
CA TYR A 297 11.65 2.33 7.39
C TYR A 297 10.14 2.52 7.53
N SER A 298 9.44 1.50 7.98
CA SER A 298 8.02 1.54 8.30
C SER A 298 7.72 0.64 9.51
N ASP A 299 6.53 0.77 10.10
CA ASP A 299 5.97 -0.19 11.06
C ASP A 299 5.18 -1.32 10.38
N HIS A 300 5.06 -1.26 9.05
CA HIS A 300 4.60 -2.34 8.19
C HIS A 300 5.76 -2.90 7.37
N LEU A 301 5.59 -4.12 6.86
CA LEU A 301 6.52 -4.78 5.95
C LEU A 301 5.87 -4.95 4.57
N PRO A 302 6.64 -4.76 3.47
CA PRO A 302 6.09 -4.85 2.14
C PRO A 302 5.52 -6.24 1.81
N LEU A 303 4.38 -6.28 1.13
CA LEU A 303 3.87 -7.46 0.44
C LEU A 303 4.39 -7.48 -1.00
N ILE A 304 4.87 -8.63 -1.45
CA ILE A 304 5.29 -8.86 -2.83
C ILE A 304 4.40 -9.93 -3.43
N VAL A 305 3.81 -9.64 -4.57
CA VAL A 305 3.05 -10.61 -5.36
C VAL A 305 3.63 -10.67 -6.77
N ARG A 306 3.80 -11.88 -7.30
CA ARG A 306 4.21 -12.13 -8.68
C ARG A 306 3.15 -12.95 -9.38
N PHE A 307 2.76 -12.51 -10.55
CA PHE A 307 1.78 -13.20 -11.39
C PHE A 307 2.08 -12.98 -12.87
N THR A 308 1.44 -13.78 -13.73
CA THR A 308 1.49 -13.65 -15.17
C THR A 308 0.13 -13.18 -15.71
N PHE A 309 0.16 -12.42 -16.79
CA PHE A 309 -1.05 -12.06 -17.51
C PHE A 309 -1.29 -13.02 -18.69
#